data_43df02e22f92127dc93c0beca2389705
#
_entry.id   43df02e22f92127dc93c0beca2389705
#
_cell.length_a   1.000
_cell.length_b   1.000
_cell.length_c   1.000
_cell.angle_alpha   90.00
_cell.angle_beta   90.00
_cell.angle_gamma   90.00
#
_symmetry.space_group_name_H-M   'P 1'
#
loop_
_entity.id
_entity.type
_entity.pdbx_description
1 polymer ?
#
loop_
_entity_poly.entity_id
_entity_poly.type
_entity_poly.pdbx_seq_one_letter_code
_entity_poly.pdbx_strand_id
1 'polypeptide(L)'
;LLGPQRVATDEMGNAPPPPYLLTDNEHTLLTASDLVFIDPIGTGHSRMAEGEKVAEYHDYQRDLDAVGDFIRLYLTRYGRWDSPKYLIGESYGTTRAAGLSLHLQEKHDVFLNGVMLVSLAIDLQTLCFDHCNELPYALFLPTYAATAWRHNRLPSDLQSRDLSAVLAEVEAWAAGDYTVALAKGASLTGDDRTAIAEQLARYTGLSQRYVEQSNLRIQIHRFCKELLRD
;
A
#
# COMPACT_ATOMS: atom_id res chain seq x y z
N LEU A 1 -8.57 12.80 -4.27
CA LEU A 1 -7.47 12.81 -5.24
C LEU A 1 -7.95 12.93 -6.69
N LEU A 2 -9.00 12.22 -7.10
CA LEU A 2 -9.43 12.14 -8.50
C LEU A 2 -10.60 13.09 -8.83
N GLY A 3 -11.29 13.59 -7.82
CA GLY A 3 -12.44 14.47 -7.95
C GLY A 3 -12.06 15.90 -8.38
N PRO A 4 -13.06 16.78 -8.54
CA PRO A 4 -12.84 18.16 -8.99
C PRO A 4 -12.12 19.03 -7.97
N GLN A 5 -12.14 18.63 -6.70
CA GLN A 5 -11.47 19.33 -5.60
C GLN A 5 -10.53 18.41 -4.85
N ARG A 6 -9.48 18.98 -4.29
CA ARG A 6 -8.49 18.29 -3.44
C ARG A 6 -8.21 19.12 -2.18
N VAL A 7 -7.71 18.44 -1.15
CA VAL A 7 -7.14 19.15 0.01
C VAL A 7 -5.88 19.89 -0.45
N ALA A 8 -5.74 21.15 -0.06
CA ALA A 8 -4.54 21.92 -0.33
C ALA A 8 -3.35 21.29 0.42
N THR A 9 -2.25 21.07 -0.29
CA THR A 9 -0.98 20.58 0.24
C THR A 9 0.16 21.45 -0.29
N ASP A 10 1.30 21.44 0.39
CA ASP A 10 2.53 22.01 -0.17
C ASP A 10 3.10 21.12 -1.30
N GLU A 11 4.19 21.57 -1.92
CA GLU A 11 4.87 20.83 -3.01
C GLU A 11 5.41 19.46 -2.57
N MET A 12 5.62 19.26 -1.26
CA MET A 12 6.08 18.01 -0.68
C MET A 12 4.93 17.07 -0.27
N GLY A 13 3.68 17.52 -0.47
CA GLY A 13 2.49 16.76 -0.09
C GLY A 13 2.07 16.88 1.38
N ASN A 14 2.73 17.75 2.16
CA ASN A 14 2.37 17.96 3.55
C ASN A 14 1.10 18.81 3.69
N ALA A 15 0.29 18.50 4.68
CA ALA A 15 -0.87 19.33 5.02
C ALA A 15 -0.40 20.67 5.62
N PRO A 16 -0.97 21.82 5.19
CA PRO A 16 -0.69 23.10 5.82
C PRO A 16 -1.27 23.12 7.24
N PRO A 17 -0.86 24.09 8.08
CA PRO A 17 -1.52 24.28 9.37
C PRO A 17 -3.01 24.62 9.18
N PRO A 18 -3.88 24.28 10.16
CA PRO A 18 -5.30 24.63 10.10
C PRO A 18 -5.54 26.15 9.93
N PRO A 19 -6.63 26.56 9.27
CA PRO A 19 -7.72 25.72 8.75
C PRO A 19 -7.36 25.02 7.43
N TYR A 20 -7.76 23.75 7.30
CA TYR A 20 -7.56 22.99 6.07
C TYR A 20 -8.52 23.49 4.98
N LEU A 21 -7.99 23.67 3.78
CA LEU A 21 -8.75 24.22 2.66
C LEU A 21 -8.91 23.17 1.54
N LEU A 22 -10.06 23.23 0.88
CA LEU A 22 -10.25 22.59 -0.38
C LEU A 22 -9.85 23.56 -1.50
N THR A 23 -9.18 23.04 -2.51
CA THR A 23 -8.80 23.77 -3.72
C THR A 23 -9.25 22.99 -4.95
N ASP A 24 -9.36 23.67 -6.07
CA ASP A 24 -9.63 23.01 -7.34
C ASP A 24 -8.51 22.03 -7.67
N ASN A 25 -8.88 20.90 -8.28
CA ASN A 25 -7.95 19.85 -8.65
C ASN A 25 -7.63 19.93 -10.14
N GLU A 26 -6.53 20.53 -10.48
CA GLU A 26 -6.03 20.67 -11.85
C GLU A 26 -5.69 19.31 -12.50
N HIS A 27 -5.54 18.25 -11.69
CA HIS A 27 -5.23 16.88 -12.12
C HIS A 27 -6.47 15.97 -12.15
N THR A 28 -7.67 16.56 -12.09
CA THR A 28 -8.92 15.77 -12.14
C THR A 28 -9.07 15.03 -13.47
N LEU A 29 -9.56 13.80 -13.42
CA LEU A 29 -9.88 13.02 -14.62
C LEU A 29 -11.21 13.42 -15.29
N LEU A 30 -11.98 14.34 -14.71
CA LEU A 30 -13.25 14.83 -15.28
C LEU A 30 -13.10 15.48 -16.64
N THR A 31 -11.91 15.91 -17.02
CA THR A 31 -11.62 16.43 -18.37
C THR A 31 -11.59 15.35 -19.44
N ALA A 32 -11.42 14.07 -19.05
CA ALA A 32 -11.25 12.92 -19.95
C ALA A 32 -12.36 11.88 -19.81
N SER A 33 -13.07 11.83 -18.68
CA SER A 33 -14.07 10.79 -18.39
C SER A 33 -15.09 11.24 -17.35
N ASP A 34 -16.26 10.61 -17.34
CA ASP A 34 -17.14 10.64 -16.16
C ASP A 34 -16.50 9.87 -15.02
N LEU A 35 -16.71 10.32 -13.78
CA LEU A 35 -16.22 9.66 -12.57
C LEU A 35 -17.39 9.17 -11.72
N VAL A 36 -17.35 7.90 -11.33
CA VAL A 36 -18.30 7.29 -10.42
C VAL A 36 -17.55 6.83 -9.18
N PHE A 37 -17.82 7.45 -8.04
CA PHE A 37 -17.26 7.07 -6.74
C PHE A 37 -18.23 6.14 -6.06
N ILE A 38 -17.76 4.93 -5.71
CA ILE A 38 -18.57 3.90 -5.08
C ILE A 38 -18.23 3.86 -3.60
N ASP A 39 -19.24 4.02 -2.75
CA ASP A 39 -19.16 3.70 -1.34
C ASP A 39 -19.65 2.25 -1.14
N PRO A 40 -18.77 1.26 -0.96
CA PRO A 40 -19.19 -0.11 -0.66
C PRO A 40 -20.07 -0.16 0.59
N ILE A 41 -20.88 -1.21 0.71
CA ILE A 41 -21.83 -1.36 1.81
C ILE A 41 -21.14 -1.22 3.16
N GLY A 42 -21.69 -0.35 4.02
CA GLY A 42 -21.12 -0.04 5.34
C GLY A 42 -20.03 1.00 5.33
N THR A 43 -19.70 1.61 4.19
CA THR A 43 -18.71 2.70 4.06
C THR A 43 -19.37 3.98 3.58
N GLY A 44 -18.68 5.13 3.76
CA GLY A 44 -19.12 6.42 3.29
C GLY A 44 -20.58 6.72 3.62
N HIS A 45 -21.40 6.93 2.60
CA HIS A 45 -22.84 7.17 2.73
C HIS A 45 -23.70 5.90 2.58
N SER A 46 -23.11 4.77 2.17
CA SER A 46 -23.84 3.51 2.01
C SER A 46 -24.15 2.85 3.35
N ARG A 47 -25.39 2.39 3.49
CA ARG A 47 -25.87 1.66 4.67
C ARG A 47 -26.51 0.35 4.24
N MET A 48 -26.51 -0.62 5.15
CA MET A 48 -27.20 -1.87 4.95
C MET A 48 -28.70 -1.70 5.01
N ALA A 49 -29.43 -2.60 4.38
CA ALA A 49 -30.87 -2.74 4.60
C ALA A 49 -31.15 -3.14 6.05
N GLU A 50 -32.35 -2.86 6.53
CA GLU A 50 -32.80 -3.25 7.88
C GLU A 50 -32.75 -4.77 8.02
N GLY A 51 -32.14 -5.25 9.10
CA GLY A 51 -31.99 -6.68 9.38
C GLY A 51 -30.70 -7.33 8.84
N GLU A 52 -29.97 -6.65 7.97
CA GLU A 52 -28.68 -7.12 7.43
C GLU A 52 -27.51 -6.82 8.39
N LYS A 53 -26.46 -7.64 8.34
CA LYS A 53 -25.26 -7.46 9.16
C LYS A 53 -24.07 -7.02 8.30
N VAL A 54 -23.40 -5.94 8.71
CA VAL A 54 -22.23 -5.42 7.98
C VAL A 54 -21.12 -6.47 7.81
N ALA A 55 -20.94 -7.33 8.80
CA ALA A 55 -19.92 -8.38 8.76
C ALA A 55 -20.08 -9.36 7.58
N GLU A 56 -21.30 -9.51 7.06
CA GLU A 56 -21.54 -10.36 5.89
C GLU A 56 -20.96 -9.77 4.60
N TYR A 57 -20.80 -8.46 4.54
CA TYR A 57 -20.23 -7.75 3.39
C TYR A 57 -18.72 -7.51 3.51
N HIS A 58 -18.08 -7.98 4.59
CA HIS A 58 -16.62 -7.99 4.74
C HIS A 58 -15.97 -9.25 4.15
N ASP A 59 -16.78 -10.21 3.66
CA ASP A 59 -16.30 -11.33 2.86
C ASP A 59 -15.93 -10.85 1.45
N TYR A 60 -14.79 -11.34 0.94
CA TYR A 60 -14.26 -10.93 -0.37
C TYR A 60 -15.26 -11.18 -1.51
N GLN A 61 -15.88 -12.35 -1.54
CA GLN A 61 -16.83 -12.69 -2.62
C GLN A 61 -18.09 -11.84 -2.54
N ARG A 62 -18.61 -11.62 -1.34
CA ARG A 62 -19.79 -10.76 -1.14
C ARG A 62 -19.51 -9.29 -1.45
N ASP A 63 -18.31 -8.82 -1.19
CA ASP A 63 -17.87 -7.47 -1.61
C ASP A 63 -17.89 -7.34 -3.13
N LEU A 64 -17.34 -8.34 -3.86
CA LEU A 64 -17.39 -8.37 -5.32
C LEU A 64 -18.83 -8.46 -5.86
N ASP A 65 -19.67 -9.30 -5.26
CA ASP A 65 -21.08 -9.44 -5.66
C ASP A 65 -21.82 -8.09 -5.51
N ALA A 66 -21.69 -7.44 -4.37
CA ALA A 66 -22.38 -6.16 -4.09
C ALA A 66 -21.92 -5.03 -5.01
N VAL A 67 -20.61 -4.88 -5.21
CA VAL A 67 -20.06 -3.84 -6.07
C VAL A 67 -20.31 -4.16 -7.55
N GLY A 68 -20.23 -5.41 -7.95
CA GLY A 68 -20.55 -5.87 -9.31
C GLY A 68 -22.02 -5.60 -9.67
N ASP A 69 -22.95 -5.92 -8.78
CA ASP A 69 -24.38 -5.61 -8.94
C ASP A 69 -24.62 -4.10 -9.05
N PHE A 70 -23.96 -3.30 -8.21
CA PHE A 70 -24.02 -1.84 -8.31
C PHE A 70 -23.58 -1.35 -9.70
N ILE A 71 -22.44 -1.83 -10.20
CA ILE A 71 -21.91 -1.43 -11.51
C ILE A 71 -22.92 -1.80 -12.62
N ARG A 72 -23.42 -3.02 -12.62
CA ARG A 72 -24.44 -3.47 -13.59
C ARG A 72 -25.70 -2.60 -13.55
N LEU A 73 -26.22 -2.32 -12.35
CA LEU A 73 -27.39 -1.47 -12.17
C LEU A 73 -27.16 -0.04 -12.63
N TYR A 74 -25.97 0.51 -12.35
CA TYR A 74 -25.57 1.83 -12.80
C TYR A 74 -25.55 1.92 -14.33
N LEU A 75 -24.89 0.95 -15.00
CA LEU A 75 -24.79 0.90 -16.45
C LEU A 75 -26.18 0.84 -17.10
N THR A 76 -27.10 0.06 -16.51
CA THR A 76 -28.48 -0.07 -17.00
C THR A 76 -29.26 1.21 -16.75
N ARG A 77 -29.21 1.75 -15.55
CA ARG A 77 -30.01 2.93 -15.15
C ARG A 77 -29.64 4.20 -15.94
N TYR A 78 -28.35 4.35 -16.24
CA TYR A 78 -27.83 5.54 -16.92
C TYR A 78 -27.50 5.31 -18.39
N GLY A 79 -27.83 4.14 -18.95
CA GLY A 79 -27.63 3.82 -20.37
C GLY A 79 -26.15 3.82 -20.78
N ARG A 80 -25.26 3.29 -19.94
CA ARG A 80 -23.79 3.35 -20.15
C ARG A 80 -23.17 2.04 -20.63
N TRP A 81 -23.96 1.11 -21.15
CA TRP A 81 -23.46 -0.18 -21.62
C TRP A 81 -22.42 -0.06 -22.74
N ASP A 82 -22.60 0.87 -23.67
CA ASP A 82 -21.69 1.09 -24.81
C ASP A 82 -20.48 1.99 -24.47
N SER A 83 -20.45 2.59 -23.27
CA SER A 83 -19.34 3.44 -22.85
C SER A 83 -18.10 2.63 -22.52
N PRO A 84 -16.87 3.09 -22.83
CA PRO A 84 -15.65 2.51 -22.30
C PRO A 84 -15.66 2.53 -20.77
N LYS A 85 -15.24 1.42 -20.16
CA LYS A 85 -15.31 1.18 -18.71
C LYS A 85 -13.93 0.92 -18.13
N TYR A 86 -13.58 1.69 -17.11
CA TYR A 86 -12.32 1.58 -16.39
C TYR A 86 -12.59 1.46 -14.89
N LEU A 87 -11.80 0.66 -14.20
CA LEU A 87 -11.78 0.62 -12.74
C LEU A 87 -10.48 1.26 -12.22
N ILE A 88 -10.62 2.05 -11.17
CA ILE A 88 -9.48 2.57 -10.41
C ILE A 88 -9.64 2.10 -8.98
N GLY A 89 -8.68 1.31 -8.50
CA GLY A 89 -8.62 0.86 -7.11
C GLY A 89 -7.38 1.41 -6.41
N GLU A 90 -7.54 1.80 -5.15
CA GLU A 90 -6.44 2.23 -4.29
C GLU A 90 -6.39 1.31 -3.06
N SER A 91 -5.19 0.88 -2.63
CA SER A 91 -4.98 -0.01 -1.49
C SER A 91 -5.82 -1.29 -1.62
N TYR A 92 -6.70 -1.63 -0.65
CA TYR A 92 -7.63 -2.75 -0.79
C TYR A 92 -8.53 -2.64 -2.03
N GLY A 93 -8.78 -1.43 -2.53
CA GLY A 93 -9.48 -1.21 -3.80
C GLY A 93 -8.78 -1.86 -5.00
N THR A 94 -7.47 -2.12 -4.93
CA THR A 94 -6.73 -2.87 -5.97
C THR A 94 -7.09 -4.34 -5.96
N THR A 95 -7.21 -4.96 -4.78
CA THR A 95 -7.72 -6.32 -4.61
C THR A 95 -9.12 -6.45 -5.17
N ARG A 96 -10.00 -5.50 -4.83
CA ARG A 96 -11.38 -5.44 -5.35
C ARG A 96 -11.42 -5.26 -6.86
N ALA A 97 -10.67 -4.30 -7.42
CA ALA A 97 -10.66 -4.02 -8.85
C ALA A 97 -10.14 -5.21 -9.68
N ALA A 98 -9.11 -5.89 -9.18
CA ALA A 98 -8.59 -7.10 -9.81
C ALA A 98 -9.65 -8.22 -9.82
N GLY A 99 -10.31 -8.49 -8.68
CA GLY A 99 -11.37 -9.48 -8.61
C GLY A 99 -12.60 -9.13 -9.43
N LEU A 100 -13.01 -7.86 -9.41
CA LEU A 100 -14.12 -7.38 -10.23
C LEU A 100 -13.88 -7.53 -11.73
N SER A 101 -12.64 -7.48 -12.20
CA SER A 101 -12.34 -7.60 -13.62
C SER A 101 -12.82 -8.94 -14.20
N LEU A 102 -12.66 -10.04 -13.48
CA LEU A 102 -13.19 -11.36 -13.86
C LEU A 102 -14.67 -11.50 -13.50
N HIS A 103 -15.04 -11.11 -12.28
CA HIS A 103 -16.41 -11.23 -11.77
C HIS A 103 -17.45 -10.52 -12.65
N LEU A 104 -17.13 -9.32 -13.14
CA LEU A 104 -18.01 -8.56 -14.05
C LEU A 104 -18.22 -9.27 -15.39
N GLN A 105 -17.16 -9.89 -15.93
CA GLN A 105 -17.27 -10.67 -17.17
C GLN A 105 -18.15 -11.91 -16.98
N GLU A 106 -17.90 -12.69 -15.93
CA GLU A 106 -18.54 -13.98 -15.72
C GLU A 106 -19.99 -13.87 -15.26
N LYS A 107 -20.32 -12.87 -14.43
CA LYS A 107 -21.66 -12.74 -13.86
C LYS A 107 -22.56 -11.72 -14.55
N HIS A 108 -21.96 -10.71 -15.20
CA HIS A 108 -22.74 -9.57 -15.69
C HIS A 108 -22.51 -9.24 -17.16
N ASP A 109 -21.68 -10.00 -17.87
CA ASP A 109 -21.28 -9.71 -19.26
C ASP A 109 -20.73 -8.28 -19.45
N VAL A 110 -20.08 -7.74 -18.39
CA VAL A 110 -19.47 -6.42 -18.41
C VAL A 110 -17.97 -6.53 -18.65
N PHE A 111 -17.50 -6.00 -19.78
CA PHE A 111 -16.10 -6.02 -20.17
C PHE A 111 -15.47 -4.67 -19.89
N LEU A 112 -14.32 -4.69 -19.20
CA LEU A 112 -13.56 -3.48 -18.88
C LEU A 112 -12.55 -3.17 -19.99
N ASN A 113 -12.32 -1.89 -20.23
CA ASN A 113 -11.29 -1.39 -21.13
C ASN A 113 -9.93 -1.24 -20.43
N GLY A 114 -9.93 -1.17 -19.10
CA GLY A 114 -8.71 -1.11 -18.32
C GLY A 114 -8.95 -1.08 -16.81
N VAL A 115 -7.89 -1.42 -16.07
CA VAL A 115 -7.86 -1.37 -14.61
C VAL A 115 -6.62 -0.62 -14.18
N MET A 116 -6.78 0.34 -13.28
CA MET A 116 -5.69 1.11 -12.68
C MET A 116 -5.58 0.74 -11.20
N LEU A 117 -4.40 0.29 -10.80
CA LEU A 117 -4.12 -0.23 -9.46
C LEU A 117 -3.11 0.71 -8.79
N VAL A 118 -3.58 1.49 -7.81
CA VAL A 118 -2.79 2.47 -7.09
C VAL A 118 -2.44 1.92 -5.70
N SER A 119 -1.16 1.91 -5.35
CA SER A 119 -0.68 1.32 -4.08
C SER A 119 -1.13 -0.13 -3.92
N LEU A 120 -0.66 -0.96 -4.83
CA LEU A 120 -1.07 -2.35 -5.03
C LEU A 120 -1.06 -3.19 -3.75
N ALA A 121 -2.19 -3.84 -3.45
CA ALA A 121 -2.38 -4.75 -2.31
C ALA A 121 -3.12 -6.03 -2.78
N ILE A 122 -2.47 -6.87 -3.60
CA ILE A 122 -3.05 -8.11 -4.13
C ILE A 122 -2.62 -9.32 -3.31
N ASP A 123 -1.33 -9.42 -2.98
CA ASP A 123 -0.82 -10.44 -2.09
C ASP A 123 -0.63 -9.88 -0.68
N LEU A 124 -1.57 -10.19 0.22
CA LEU A 124 -1.57 -9.68 1.59
C LEU A 124 -0.40 -10.23 2.42
N GLN A 125 0.22 -11.35 2.04
CA GLN A 125 1.42 -11.85 2.71
C GLN A 125 2.59 -10.87 2.58
N THR A 126 2.64 -10.09 1.51
CA THR A 126 3.69 -9.07 1.31
C THR A 126 3.55 -7.85 2.22
N LEU A 127 2.40 -7.67 2.87
CA LEU A 127 2.03 -6.47 3.62
C LEU A 127 1.79 -6.73 5.12
N CYS A 128 1.42 -7.95 5.49
CA CYS A 128 1.02 -8.29 6.85
C CYS A 128 2.23 -8.71 7.68
N PHE A 129 2.62 -7.88 8.65
CA PHE A 129 3.69 -8.16 9.62
C PHE A 129 3.21 -9.08 10.76
N ASP A 130 2.70 -10.24 10.40
CA ASP A 130 2.15 -11.21 11.33
C ASP A 130 3.20 -12.21 11.84
N HIS A 131 2.84 -12.94 12.89
CA HIS A 131 3.68 -13.99 13.43
C HIS A 131 3.92 -15.09 12.38
N CYS A 132 5.16 -15.53 12.23
CA CYS A 132 5.59 -16.50 11.22
C CYS A 132 5.52 -16.01 9.75
N ASN A 133 5.29 -14.75 9.50
CA ASN A 133 5.41 -14.16 8.16
C ASN A 133 6.66 -13.27 8.09
N GLU A 134 7.71 -13.78 7.47
CA GLU A 134 8.99 -13.07 7.35
C GLU A 134 9.07 -12.17 6.11
N LEU A 135 8.20 -12.39 5.14
CA LEU A 135 8.26 -11.76 3.82
C LEU A 135 8.22 -10.22 3.85
N PRO A 136 7.31 -9.56 4.62
CA PRO A 136 7.24 -8.10 4.65
C PRO A 136 8.54 -7.45 5.15
N TYR A 137 9.25 -8.08 6.10
CA TYR A 137 10.47 -7.50 6.65
C TYR A 137 11.56 -7.33 5.59
N ALA A 138 11.70 -8.31 4.69
CA ALA A 138 12.63 -8.22 3.56
C ALA A 138 12.14 -7.24 2.49
N LEU A 139 10.86 -7.31 2.13
CA LEU A 139 10.30 -6.51 1.03
C LEU A 139 10.21 -4.99 1.34
N PHE A 140 10.01 -4.61 2.61
CA PHE A 140 9.96 -3.20 3.00
C PHE A 140 11.33 -2.57 3.21
N LEU A 141 12.40 -3.37 3.32
CA LEU A 141 13.73 -2.86 3.63
C LEU A 141 14.26 -1.83 2.62
N PRO A 142 14.11 -1.99 1.29
CA PRO A 142 14.51 -0.97 0.33
C PRO A 142 13.79 0.36 0.55
N THR A 143 12.50 0.32 0.89
CA THR A 143 11.72 1.53 1.20
C THR A 143 12.21 2.19 2.50
N TYR A 144 12.62 1.42 3.50
CA TYR A 144 13.23 1.97 4.72
C TYR A 144 14.55 2.65 4.42
N ALA A 145 15.38 2.04 3.57
CA ALA A 145 16.65 2.64 3.14
C ALA A 145 16.44 3.94 2.36
N ALA A 146 15.49 3.98 1.42
CA ALA A 146 15.13 5.18 0.68
C ALA A 146 14.65 6.31 1.62
N THR A 147 13.82 5.96 2.61
CA THR A 147 13.31 6.91 3.59
C THR A 147 14.44 7.43 4.49
N ALA A 148 15.30 6.55 4.98
CA ALA A 148 16.47 6.94 5.78
C ALA A 148 17.45 7.83 4.98
N TRP A 149 17.68 7.48 3.71
CA TRP A 149 18.49 8.30 2.80
C TRP A 149 17.88 9.71 2.62
N ARG A 150 16.58 9.80 2.39
CA ARG A 150 15.87 11.09 2.23
C ARG A 150 15.97 11.98 3.47
N HIS A 151 16.01 11.39 4.65
CA HIS A 151 16.11 12.08 5.93
C HIS A 151 17.55 12.22 6.45
N ASN A 152 18.57 11.93 5.64
CA ASN A 152 19.99 12.01 6.01
C ASN A 152 20.33 11.19 7.26
N ARG A 153 19.77 9.98 7.38
CA ARG A 153 20.01 9.08 8.52
C ARG A 153 20.92 7.90 8.20
N LEU A 154 21.31 7.71 6.93
CA LEU A 154 22.26 6.67 6.57
C LEU A 154 23.71 7.07 6.93
N PRO A 155 24.63 6.09 7.11
CA PRO A 155 26.05 6.37 7.20
C PRO A 155 26.57 7.13 5.97
N SER A 156 27.61 7.93 6.15
CA SER A 156 28.13 8.87 5.13
C SER A 156 28.50 8.19 3.82
N ASP A 157 29.02 6.98 3.87
CA ASP A 157 29.40 6.19 2.70
C ASP A 157 28.19 5.74 1.84
N LEU A 158 27.04 5.52 2.44
CA LEU A 158 25.77 5.25 1.75
C LEU A 158 25.05 6.55 1.38
N GLN A 159 25.06 7.52 2.28
CA GLN A 159 24.35 8.78 2.12
C GLN A 159 24.88 9.61 0.93
N SER A 160 26.18 9.51 0.63
CA SER A 160 26.81 10.24 -0.48
C SER A 160 26.62 9.59 -1.86
N ARG A 161 26.07 8.41 -1.92
CA ARG A 161 25.85 7.67 -3.17
C ARG A 161 24.51 8.02 -3.80
N ASP A 162 24.41 7.76 -5.09
CA ASP A 162 23.14 7.80 -5.80
C ASP A 162 22.14 6.80 -5.18
N LEU A 163 20.90 7.27 -4.99
CA LEU A 163 19.85 6.46 -4.34
C LEU A 163 19.60 5.14 -5.08
N SER A 164 19.61 5.13 -6.39
CA SER A 164 19.35 3.91 -7.18
C SER A 164 20.43 2.84 -6.93
N ALA A 165 21.70 3.27 -6.77
CA ALA A 165 22.79 2.36 -6.45
C ALA A 165 22.70 1.79 -5.03
N VAL A 166 22.25 2.62 -4.07
CA VAL A 166 22.00 2.16 -2.69
C VAL A 166 20.85 1.15 -2.68
N LEU A 167 19.75 1.45 -3.37
CA LEU A 167 18.58 0.56 -3.41
C LEU A 167 18.91 -0.79 -4.05
N ALA A 168 19.66 -0.83 -5.15
CA ALA A 168 20.07 -2.08 -5.77
C ALA A 168 20.89 -2.99 -4.82
N GLU A 169 21.77 -2.38 -4.00
CA GLU A 169 22.53 -3.10 -2.99
C GLU A 169 21.62 -3.64 -1.88
N VAL A 170 20.70 -2.79 -1.38
CA VAL A 170 19.76 -3.18 -0.32
C VAL A 170 18.80 -4.27 -0.77
N GLU A 171 18.29 -4.18 -2.00
CA GLU A 171 17.41 -5.20 -2.59
C GLU A 171 18.11 -6.56 -2.69
N ALA A 172 19.35 -6.56 -3.18
CA ALA A 172 20.13 -7.80 -3.29
C ALA A 172 20.38 -8.43 -1.91
N TRP A 173 20.74 -7.62 -0.91
CA TRP A 173 20.96 -8.09 0.45
C TRP A 173 19.66 -8.54 1.14
N ALA A 174 18.57 -7.82 0.94
CA ALA A 174 17.25 -8.19 1.49
C ALA A 174 16.74 -9.52 0.96
N ALA A 175 16.88 -9.74 -0.36
CA ALA A 175 16.48 -11.00 -1.01
C ALA A 175 17.40 -12.19 -0.67
N GLY A 176 18.64 -11.92 -0.28
CA GLY A 176 19.64 -12.91 0.05
C GLY A 176 19.84 -13.08 1.57
N ASP A 177 20.90 -12.46 2.07
CA ASP A 177 21.40 -12.70 3.44
C ASP A 177 20.36 -12.41 4.53
N TYR A 178 19.58 -11.33 4.38
CA TYR A 178 18.58 -10.98 5.37
C TYR A 178 17.41 -11.99 5.40
N THR A 179 16.91 -12.40 4.24
CA THR A 179 15.87 -13.44 4.16
C THR A 179 16.35 -14.75 4.76
N VAL A 180 17.59 -15.17 4.47
CA VAL A 180 18.20 -16.37 5.04
C VAL A 180 18.34 -16.24 6.56
N ALA A 181 18.77 -15.08 7.06
CA ALA A 181 18.90 -14.83 8.49
C ALA A 181 17.55 -14.91 9.22
N LEU A 182 16.49 -14.32 8.64
CA LEU A 182 15.13 -14.42 9.18
C LEU A 182 14.64 -15.87 9.24
N ALA A 183 14.89 -16.66 8.19
CA ALA A 183 14.50 -18.07 8.10
C ALA A 183 15.25 -18.96 9.11
N LYS A 184 16.51 -18.65 9.43
CA LYS A 184 17.28 -19.36 10.48
C LYS A 184 16.66 -19.18 11.88
N GLY A 185 15.99 -18.09 12.15
CA GLY A 185 15.33 -17.82 13.42
C GLY A 185 16.26 -18.01 14.63
N ALA A 186 15.90 -18.90 15.55
CA ALA A 186 16.68 -19.18 16.77
C ALA A 186 18.02 -19.92 16.50
N SER A 187 18.22 -20.48 15.30
CA SER A 187 19.47 -21.14 14.92
C SER A 187 20.54 -20.17 14.38
N LEU A 188 20.20 -18.89 14.23
CA LEU A 188 21.18 -17.88 13.85
C LEU A 188 22.18 -17.67 14.99
N THR A 189 23.49 -17.88 14.71
CA THR A 189 24.55 -17.76 15.71
C THR A 189 24.68 -16.34 16.26
N GLY A 190 25.33 -16.18 17.44
CA GLY A 190 25.53 -14.87 18.06
C GLY A 190 26.27 -13.89 17.14
N ASP A 191 27.36 -14.35 16.53
CA ASP A 191 28.20 -13.54 15.63
C ASP A 191 27.47 -13.21 14.32
N ASP A 192 26.84 -14.20 13.69
CA ASP A 192 26.01 -13.98 12.49
C ASP A 192 24.88 -12.98 12.77
N ARG A 193 24.22 -13.14 13.93
CA ARG A 193 23.14 -12.25 14.33
C ARG A 193 23.61 -10.81 14.50
N THR A 194 24.79 -10.60 15.09
CA THR A 194 25.38 -9.29 15.27
C THR A 194 25.69 -8.65 13.90
N ALA A 195 26.31 -9.40 12.99
CA ALA A 195 26.63 -8.91 11.64
C ALA A 195 25.36 -8.51 10.86
N ILE A 196 24.30 -9.31 10.93
CA ILE A 196 23.01 -8.97 10.31
C ILE A 196 22.38 -7.71 10.96
N ALA A 197 22.47 -7.58 12.29
CA ALA A 197 21.94 -6.42 13.00
C ALA A 197 22.69 -5.14 12.63
N GLU A 198 24.01 -5.18 12.50
CA GLU A 198 24.85 -4.07 12.06
C GLU A 198 24.49 -3.65 10.63
N GLN A 199 24.37 -4.61 9.70
CA GLN A 199 24.04 -4.30 8.32
C GLN A 199 22.60 -3.75 8.18
N LEU A 200 21.64 -4.29 8.94
CA LEU A 200 20.27 -3.80 8.96
C LEU A 200 20.20 -2.38 9.55
N ALA A 201 20.99 -2.07 10.58
CA ALA A 201 21.11 -0.74 11.15
C ALA A 201 21.67 0.26 10.11
N ARG A 202 22.71 -0.13 9.35
CA ARG A 202 23.28 0.69 8.26
C ARG A 202 22.25 1.06 7.20
N TYR A 203 21.42 0.10 6.77
CA TYR A 203 20.43 0.34 5.71
C TYR A 203 19.17 1.05 6.19
N THR A 204 18.83 0.92 7.47
CA THR A 204 17.62 1.56 8.02
C THR A 204 17.87 2.91 8.69
N GLY A 205 19.14 3.25 8.99
CA GLY A 205 19.46 4.43 9.78
C GLY A 205 19.05 4.34 11.25
N LEU A 206 18.64 3.15 11.71
CA LEU A 206 18.28 2.89 13.11
C LEU A 206 19.51 2.45 13.91
N SER A 207 19.45 2.58 15.24
CA SER A 207 20.52 2.07 16.08
C SER A 207 20.56 0.53 16.06
N GLN A 208 21.77 -0.07 16.07
CA GLN A 208 21.94 -1.51 16.15
C GLN A 208 21.19 -2.10 17.35
N ARG A 209 21.26 -1.42 18.50
CA ARG A 209 20.53 -1.82 19.72
C ARG A 209 19.03 -1.96 19.47
N TYR A 210 18.43 -1.02 18.75
CA TYR A 210 16.99 -1.10 18.42
C TYR A 210 16.68 -2.28 17.49
N VAL A 211 17.53 -2.51 16.50
CA VAL A 211 17.42 -3.63 15.57
C VAL A 211 17.49 -4.97 16.32
N GLU A 212 18.44 -5.13 17.26
CA GLU A 212 18.57 -6.31 18.09
C GLU A 212 17.36 -6.53 19.01
N GLN A 213 16.86 -5.47 19.66
CA GLN A 213 15.66 -5.49 20.50
C GLN A 213 14.40 -5.80 19.71
N SER A 214 14.37 -5.46 18.43
CA SER A 214 13.29 -5.78 17.50
C SER A 214 13.41 -7.20 16.93
N ASN A 215 14.38 -8.01 17.41
CA ASN A 215 14.67 -9.35 16.92
C ASN A 215 14.90 -9.38 15.39
N LEU A 216 15.59 -8.39 14.85
CA LEU A 216 15.84 -8.15 13.41
C LEU A 216 14.58 -7.89 12.58
N ARG A 217 13.41 -7.76 13.20
CA ARG A 217 12.08 -7.64 12.56
C ARG A 217 11.50 -6.26 12.82
N ILE A 218 11.78 -5.34 11.91
CA ILE A 218 11.36 -3.95 12.03
C ILE A 218 10.05 -3.75 11.28
N GLN A 219 8.96 -3.62 12.04
CA GLN A 219 7.64 -3.33 11.49
C GLN A 219 7.56 -1.86 11.04
N ILE A 220 6.82 -1.60 9.94
CA ILE A 220 6.71 -0.27 9.33
C ILE A 220 6.33 0.85 10.30
N HIS A 221 5.30 0.64 11.13
CA HIS A 221 4.87 1.68 12.09
C HIS A 221 5.92 1.97 13.17
N ARG A 222 6.72 0.97 13.53
CA ARG A 222 7.85 1.15 14.46
C ARG A 222 9.00 1.87 13.79
N PHE A 223 9.32 1.51 12.54
CA PHE A 223 10.32 2.22 11.73
C PHE A 223 9.99 3.71 11.62
N CYS A 224 8.77 4.06 11.19
CA CYS A 224 8.36 5.46 11.04
C CYS A 224 8.48 6.27 12.34
N LYS A 225 8.22 5.65 13.50
CA LYS A 225 8.33 6.32 14.79
C LYS A 225 9.76 6.46 15.29
N GLU A 226 10.63 5.49 14.96
CA GLU A 226 11.99 5.44 15.50
C GLU A 226 13.00 6.22 14.66
N LEU A 227 12.84 6.25 13.32
CA LEU A 227 13.80 6.88 12.40
C LEU A 227 14.08 8.35 12.74
N LEU A 228 13.04 9.12 13.08
CA LEU A 228 13.14 10.55 13.39
C LEU A 228 12.89 10.83 14.88
N ARG A 229 13.04 9.82 15.73
CA ARG A 229 12.95 10.00 17.18
C ARG A 229 14.15 10.78 17.67
N ASP A 230 13.88 11.86 18.42
CA ASP A 230 14.87 12.73 19.06
C ASP A 230 15.51 12.07 20.30
#